data_9ca7ba0c32d77920a200bd7d5725c496
#
_entry.id   9ca7ba0c32d77920a200bd7d5725c496
#
_cell.length_a   1.000
_cell.length_b   1.000
_cell.length_c   1.000
_cell.angle_alpha   90.00
_cell.angle_beta   90.00
_cell.angle_gamma   90.00
#
_symmetry.space_group_name_H-M   'P 1'
#
loop_
_entity.id
_entity.type
_entity.pdbx_description
1 polymer ?
#
loop_
_entity_poly.entity_id
_entity_poly.type
_entity_poly.pdbx_seq_one_letter_code
_entity_poly.pdbx_strand_id
1 'polypeptide(L)'
;VGKIMTVFFAYLLKLAVNQCNGRLIKNILVTVEEVNQNVLKGIKEVLTDLGYQKDDIRVISHSESFVYYTLNQNKDIWINKVLFLELNEYEFACRRLEVVRGREPHVADVKVEDLSNLFDLEMAKKDIHSCDRILADYMDELLKKHVVSGIYLSGAGFYLDGWQKTLQTICRNRRVFKGNNLIV
;
A
#
# COMPACT_ATOMS: atom_id res chain seq x y z
N VAL A 1 -8.35 -17.41 -17.24
CA VAL A 1 -7.71 -16.30 -16.49
C VAL A 1 -6.94 -15.39 -17.43
N GLY A 2 -6.04 -15.92 -18.31
CA GLY A 2 -5.21 -15.10 -19.20
C GLY A 2 -5.97 -14.10 -20.09
N LYS A 3 -7.05 -14.53 -20.75
CA LYS A 3 -7.84 -13.63 -21.64
C LYS A 3 -8.44 -12.42 -20.89
N ILE A 4 -8.93 -12.61 -19.66
CA ILE A 4 -9.51 -11.53 -18.86
C ILE A 4 -8.42 -10.54 -18.47
N MET A 5 -7.27 -11.02 -18.03
CA MET A 5 -6.12 -10.18 -17.69
C MET A 5 -5.61 -9.40 -18.92
N THR A 6 -5.55 -10.03 -20.09
CA THR A 6 -5.16 -9.33 -21.33
C THR A 6 -6.09 -8.17 -21.65
N VAL A 7 -7.41 -8.38 -21.57
CA VAL A 7 -8.40 -7.32 -21.80
C VAL A 7 -8.27 -6.21 -20.78
N PHE A 8 -8.10 -6.57 -19.51
CA PHE A 8 -7.92 -5.62 -18.41
C PHE A 8 -6.68 -4.74 -18.60
N PHE A 9 -5.51 -5.34 -18.83
CA PHE A 9 -4.28 -4.58 -19.05
C PHE A 9 -4.34 -3.75 -20.34
N ALA A 10 -4.91 -4.28 -21.43
CA ALA A 10 -5.08 -3.50 -22.66
C ALA A 10 -5.94 -2.25 -22.43
N TYR A 11 -7.00 -2.37 -21.62
CA TYR A 11 -7.85 -1.23 -21.25
C TYR A 11 -7.10 -0.21 -20.40
N LEU A 12 -6.38 -0.64 -19.35
CA LEU A 12 -5.60 0.25 -18.51
C LEU A 12 -4.51 0.99 -19.30
N LEU A 13 -3.80 0.28 -20.15
CA LEU A 13 -2.76 0.88 -21.02
C LEU A 13 -3.34 1.91 -21.97
N LYS A 14 -4.53 1.65 -22.55
CA LYS A 14 -5.23 2.63 -23.38
C LYS A 14 -5.60 3.89 -22.61
N LEU A 15 -6.10 3.75 -21.37
CA LEU A 15 -6.37 4.89 -20.48
C LEU A 15 -5.11 5.68 -20.18
N ALA A 16 -4.02 5.00 -19.84
CA ALA A 16 -2.75 5.64 -19.51
C ALA A 16 -2.16 6.39 -20.72
N VAL A 17 -2.20 5.80 -21.93
CA VAL A 17 -1.77 6.48 -23.17
C VAL A 17 -2.60 7.74 -23.43
N ASN A 18 -3.91 7.67 -23.23
CA ASN A 18 -4.79 8.83 -23.38
C ASN A 18 -4.45 9.96 -22.40
N GLN A 19 -4.17 9.63 -21.14
CA GLN A 19 -3.74 10.61 -20.12
C GLN A 19 -2.36 11.20 -20.42
N CYS A 20 -1.49 10.45 -21.07
CA CYS A 20 -0.18 10.90 -21.52
C CYS A 20 -0.18 11.59 -22.88
N ASN A 21 -1.31 12.11 -23.33
CA ASN A 21 -1.45 12.80 -24.62
C ASN A 21 -0.97 11.95 -25.82
N GLY A 22 -1.27 10.66 -25.83
CA GLY A 22 -0.90 9.73 -26.90
C GLY A 22 0.56 9.25 -26.89
N ARG A 23 1.34 9.61 -25.86
CA ARG A 23 2.71 9.10 -25.75
C ARG A 23 2.72 7.61 -25.43
N LEU A 24 3.62 6.89 -26.09
CA LEU A 24 3.83 5.47 -25.81
C LEU A 24 4.42 5.26 -24.41
N ILE A 25 3.83 4.34 -23.69
CA ILE A 25 4.36 3.88 -22.39
C ILE A 25 5.50 2.92 -22.69
N LYS A 26 6.68 3.18 -22.15
CA LYS A 26 7.86 2.32 -22.33
C LYS A 26 8.07 1.36 -21.18
N ASN A 27 7.89 1.84 -19.95
CA ASN A 27 8.13 1.05 -18.75
C ASN A 27 6.83 0.87 -17.98
N ILE A 28 6.59 -0.35 -17.50
CA ILE A 28 5.43 -0.72 -16.71
C ILE A 28 5.89 -1.24 -15.36
N LEU A 29 5.37 -0.65 -14.30
CA LEU A 29 5.47 -1.15 -12.94
C LEU A 29 4.10 -1.61 -12.48
N VAL A 30 3.98 -2.88 -12.12
CA VAL A 30 2.76 -3.46 -11.56
C VAL A 30 2.99 -3.76 -10.09
N THR A 31 2.12 -3.25 -9.24
CA THR A 31 2.11 -3.58 -7.81
C THR A 31 1.08 -4.66 -7.54
N VAL A 32 1.44 -5.63 -6.73
CA VAL A 32 0.59 -6.75 -6.32
C VAL A 32 0.73 -6.95 -4.81
N GLU A 33 -0.25 -7.58 -4.20
CA GLU A 33 -0.22 -7.87 -2.75
C GLU A 33 1.03 -8.70 -2.41
N GLU A 34 1.23 -9.82 -3.10
CA GLU A 34 2.38 -10.70 -2.94
C GLU A 34 2.95 -11.14 -4.29
N VAL A 35 4.27 -11.04 -4.43
CA VAL A 35 4.98 -11.48 -5.62
C VAL A 35 5.35 -12.94 -5.47
N ASN A 36 4.72 -13.80 -6.26
CA ASN A 36 5.11 -15.20 -6.42
C ASN A 36 5.38 -15.51 -7.90
N GLN A 37 5.99 -16.68 -8.18
CA GLN A 37 6.40 -17.02 -9.54
C GLN A 37 5.23 -17.09 -10.53
N ASN A 38 4.06 -17.55 -10.10
CA ASN A 38 2.88 -17.67 -10.97
C ASN A 38 2.33 -16.30 -11.34
N VAL A 39 2.22 -15.39 -10.36
CA VAL A 39 1.78 -14.00 -10.57
C VAL A 39 2.77 -13.28 -11.48
N LEU A 40 4.06 -13.37 -11.17
CA LEU A 40 5.11 -12.73 -11.97
C LEU A 40 5.11 -13.22 -13.42
N LYS A 41 5.03 -14.54 -13.63
CA LYS A 41 4.98 -15.15 -14.96
C LYS A 41 3.73 -14.72 -15.71
N GLY A 42 2.55 -14.82 -15.08
CA GLY A 42 1.26 -14.48 -15.70
C GLY A 42 1.19 -13.02 -16.14
N ILE A 43 1.63 -12.07 -15.29
CA ILE A 43 1.66 -10.64 -15.64
C ILE A 43 2.64 -10.38 -16.80
N LYS A 44 3.86 -10.93 -16.71
CA LYS A 44 4.87 -10.75 -17.76
C LYS A 44 4.44 -11.33 -19.10
N GLU A 45 3.82 -12.51 -19.13
CA GLU A 45 3.28 -13.11 -20.34
C GLU A 45 2.22 -12.22 -20.98
N VAL A 46 1.22 -11.79 -20.22
CA VAL A 46 0.14 -10.94 -20.71
C VAL A 46 0.66 -9.62 -21.27
N LEU A 47 1.58 -8.95 -20.57
CA LEU A 47 2.13 -7.68 -21.04
C LEU A 47 3.06 -7.86 -22.25
N THR A 48 3.76 -8.99 -22.33
CA THR A 48 4.57 -9.34 -23.52
C THR A 48 3.68 -9.58 -24.74
N ASP A 49 2.55 -10.28 -24.57
CA ASP A 49 1.54 -10.47 -25.63
C ASP A 49 0.93 -9.13 -26.12
N LEU A 50 0.90 -8.12 -25.27
CA LEU A 50 0.50 -6.75 -25.59
C LEU A 50 1.63 -5.90 -26.21
N GLY A 51 2.82 -6.48 -26.44
CA GLY A 51 3.92 -5.87 -27.19
C GLY A 51 5.03 -5.24 -26.33
N TYR A 52 5.01 -5.41 -25.01
CA TYR A 52 6.06 -4.89 -24.13
C TYR A 52 7.24 -5.86 -24.02
N GLN A 53 8.46 -5.32 -23.91
CA GLN A 53 9.64 -6.13 -23.64
C GLN A 53 9.69 -6.59 -22.18
N LYS A 54 10.20 -7.78 -21.92
CA LYS A 54 10.27 -8.34 -20.55
C LYS A 54 11.06 -7.46 -19.57
N ASP A 55 12.08 -6.75 -20.07
CA ASP A 55 12.94 -5.88 -19.28
C ASP A 55 12.27 -4.55 -18.92
N ASP A 56 11.24 -4.15 -19.67
CA ASP A 56 10.44 -2.95 -19.42
C ASP A 56 9.31 -3.21 -18.41
N ILE A 57 9.13 -4.47 -17.98
CA ILE A 57 8.06 -4.88 -17.07
C ILE A 57 8.66 -5.23 -15.70
N ARG A 58 8.27 -4.48 -14.68
CA ARG A 58 8.58 -4.78 -13.28
C ARG A 58 7.31 -5.11 -12.51
N VAL A 59 7.40 -6.09 -11.63
CA VAL A 59 6.33 -6.47 -10.70
C VAL A 59 6.92 -6.43 -9.30
N ILE A 60 6.31 -5.66 -8.42
CA ILE A 60 6.73 -5.51 -7.02
C ILE A 60 5.55 -5.77 -6.07
N SER A 61 5.83 -6.08 -4.81
CA SER A 61 4.80 -6.20 -3.79
C SER A 61 4.33 -4.83 -3.28
N HIS A 62 3.15 -4.78 -2.64
CA HIS A 62 2.69 -3.59 -1.90
C HIS A 62 3.71 -3.17 -0.84
N SER A 63 4.33 -4.14 -0.15
CA SER A 63 5.38 -3.86 0.83
C SER A 63 6.61 -3.20 0.21
N GLU A 64 7.07 -3.68 -0.95
CA GLU A 64 8.21 -3.10 -1.66
C GLU A 64 7.88 -1.70 -2.20
N SER A 65 6.67 -1.51 -2.76
CA SER A 65 6.17 -0.20 -3.19
C SER A 65 6.14 0.79 -2.03
N PHE A 66 5.66 0.37 -0.87
CA PHE A 66 5.66 1.18 0.35
C PHE A 66 7.06 1.60 0.79
N VAL A 67 8.05 0.71 0.71
CA VAL A 67 9.46 1.04 1.00
C VAL A 67 9.96 2.13 0.06
N TYR A 68 9.80 1.96 -1.25
CA TYR A 68 10.25 2.95 -2.24
C TYR A 68 9.56 4.30 -2.04
N TYR A 69 8.24 4.28 -1.84
CA TYR A 69 7.49 5.51 -1.59
C TYR A 69 8.01 6.24 -0.35
N THR A 70 8.19 5.51 0.77
CA THR A 70 8.61 6.10 2.05
C THR A 70 10.03 6.64 1.99
N LEU A 71 10.98 5.92 1.38
CA LEU A 71 12.37 6.36 1.27
C LEU A 71 12.55 7.58 0.36
N ASN A 72 11.62 7.84 -0.55
CA ASN A 72 11.59 9.06 -1.36
C ASN A 72 10.98 10.28 -0.63
N GLN A 73 10.42 10.09 0.57
CA GLN A 73 9.93 11.19 1.39
C GLN A 73 11.06 11.83 2.21
N ASN A 74 10.74 12.96 2.87
CA ASN A 74 11.67 13.61 3.79
C ASN A 74 12.10 12.62 4.91
N LYS A 75 13.39 12.63 5.27
CA LYS A 75 13.97 11.76 6.30
C LYS A 75 13.23 11.82 7.66
N ASP A 76 12.65 12.95 7.99
CA ASP A 76 11.86 13.12 9.23
C ASP A 76 10.66 12.16 9.31
N ILE A 77 10.14 11.68 8.17
CA ILE A 77 9.01 10.78 8.10
C ILE A 77 9.43 9.35 8.47
N TRP A 78 10.65 8.95 8.10
CA TRP A 78 11.14 7.60 8.29
C TRP A 78 12.37 7.50 9.19
N ILE A 79 12.59 8.55 10.01
CA ILE A 79 13.67 8.55 11.03
C ILE A 79 13.44 7.46 12.10
N ASN A 80 12.20 7.11 12.37
CA ASN A 80 11.79 5.97 13.17
C ASN A 80 10.93 5.03 12.32
N LYS A 81 10.17 4.15 12.96
CA LYS A 81 9.26 3.25 12.24
C LYS A 81 8.17 4.04 11.54
N VAL A 82 7.76 3.53 10.38
CA VAL A 82 6.64 4.05 9.61
C VAL A 82 5.59 2.97 9.51
N LEU A 83 4.33 3.34 9.73
CA LEU A 83 3.20 2.43 9.60
C LEU A 83 2.42 2.74 8.33
N PHE A 84 1.95 1.69 7.69
CA PHE A 84 1.02 1.75 6.59
C PHE A 84 -0.15 0.83 6.90
N LEU A 85 -1.31 1.44 7.16
CA LEU A 85 -2.57 0.73 7.38
C LEU A 85 -3.37 0.76 6.08
N GLU A 86 -3.78 -0.40 5.64
CA GLU A 86 -4.57 -0.59 4.43
C GLU A 86 -5.84 -1.37 4.76
N LEU A 87 -7.01 -0.76 4.52
CA LEU A 87 -8.32 -1.37 4.69
C LEU A 87 -9.11 -1.29 3.39
N ASN A 88 -9.26 -2.41 2.71
CA ASN A 88 -10.04 -2.54 1.49
C ASN A 88 -10.87 -3.84 1.49
N GLU A 89 -11.45 -4.23 0.36
CA GLU A 89 -12.39 -5.36 0.28
C GLU A 89 -11.76 -6.71 0.61
N TYR A 90 -10.46 -6.86 0.39
CA TYR A 90 -9.76 -8.15 0.46
C TYR A 90 -8.69 -8.19 1.53
N GLU A 91 -8.32 -7.04 2.07
CA GLU A 91 -7.21 -6.93 2.99
C GLU A 91 -7.48 -5.88 4.06
N PHE A 92 -7.21 -6.24 5.32
CA PHE A 92 -6.95 -5.28 6.38
C PHE A 92 -5.60 -5.62 6.99
N ALA A 93 -4.60 -4.80 6.72
CA ALA A 93 -3.22 -5.05 7.14
C ALA A 93 -2.54 -3.81 7.70
N CYS A 94 -1.60 -4.04 8.61
CA CYS A 94 -0.64 -3.06 9.08
C CYS A 94 0.77 -3.47 8.64
N ARG A 95 1.39 -2.66 7.76
CA ARG A 95 2.79 -2.82 7.38
C ARG A 95 3.64 -1.89 8.22
N ARG A 96 4.66 -2.42 8.88
CA ARG A 96 5.58 -1.66 9.72
C ARG A 96 6.97 -1.68 9.11
N LEU A 97 7.39 -0.52 8.59
CA LEU A 97 8.70 -0.30 8.00
C LEU A 97 9.69 0.19 9.05
N GLU A 98 10.88 -0.39 9.05
CA GLU A 98 12.04 0.07 9.81
C GLU A 98 13.25 0.17 8.87
N VAL A 99 13.88 1.34 8.82
CA VAL A 99 15.09 1.57 8.02
C VAL A 99 16.32 1.44 8.90
N VAL A 100 17.25 0.57 8.51
CA VAL A 100 18.50 0.35 9.25
C VAL A 100 19.41 1.54 9.06
N ARG A 101 19.74 2.22 10.17
CA ARG A 101 20.58 3.42 10.15
C ARG A 101 22.05 3.10 9.84
N GLY A 102 22.70 4.00 9.15
CA GLY A 102 24.16 3.96 8.91
C GLY A 102 24.61 2.93 7.88
N ARG A 103 23.69 2.40 7.06
CA ARG A 103 24.01 1.55 5.92
C ARG A 103 23.63 2.23 4.61
N GLU A 104 24.53 2.20 3.64
CA GLU A 104 24.28 2.58 2.26
C GLU A 104 24.72 1.42 1.35
N PRO A 105 23.86 0.95 0.43
CA PRO A 105 22.47 1.40 0.23
C PRO A 105 21.59 1.15 1.45
N HIS A 106 20.50 1.91 1.59
CA HIS A 106 19.57 1.75 2.69
C HIS A 106 18.99 0.33 2.73
N VAL A 107 19.00 -0.26 3.91
CA VAL A 107 18.38 -1.55 4.19
C VAL A 107 17.10 -1.30 4.96
N ALA A 108 16.01 -1.82 4.49
CA ALA A 108 14.69 -1.69 5.10
C ALA A 108 14.11 -3.06 5.44
N ASP A 109 13.46 -3.17 6.58
CA ASP A 109 12.67 -4.32 6.98
C ASP A 109 11.19 -3.94 7.06
N VAL A 110 10.33 -4.76 6.49
CA VAL A 110 8.87 -4.57 6.54
C VAL A 110 8.23 -5.78 7.19
N LYS A 111 7.57 -5.56 8.32
CA LYS A 111 6.72 -6.57 8.97
C LYS A 111 5.28 -6.31 8.62
N VAL A 112 4.62 -7.32 8.09
CA VAL A 112 3.20 -7.29 7.74
C VAL A 112 2.42 -8.02 8.83
N GLU A 113 1.38 -7.40 9.33
CA GLU A 113 0.45 -7.95 10.28
C GLU A 113 -0.95 -7.91 9.68
N ASP A 114 -1.58 -9.08 9.56
CA ASP A 114 -2.98 -9.21 9.12
C ASP A 114 -3.89 -8.81 10.28
N LEU A 115 -4.75 -7.83 10.02
CA LEU A 115 -5.72 -7.29 10.98
C LEU A 115 -7.16 -7.72 10.66
N SER A 116 -7.36 -8.63 9.70
CA SER A 116 -8.70 -9.09 9.29
C SER A 116 -9.50 -9.76 10.43
N ASN A 117 -8.79 -10.22 11.47
CA ASN A 117 -9.38 -10.73 12.69
C ASN A 117 -10.01 -9.66 13.60
N LEU A 118 -9.65 -8.38 13.41
CA LEU A 118 -10.26 -7.28 14.17
C LEU A 118 -11.62 -6.90 13.60
N PHE A 119 -11.67 -6.64 12.31
CA PHE A 119 -12.86 -6.37 11.51
C PHE A 119 -12.50 -6.31 10.02
N ASP A 120 -13.49 -6.27 9.16
CA ASP A 120 -13.35 -6.08 7.71
C ASP A 120 -14.04 -4.79 7.22
N LEU A 121 -13.94 -4.51 5.93
CA LEU A 121 -14.56 -3.32 5.33
C LEU A 121 -16.08 -3.33 5.47
N GLU A 122 -16.74 -4.50 5.38
CA GLU A 122 -18.19 -4.59 5.49
C GLU A 122 -18.68 -4.31 6.92
N MET A 123 -17.92 -4.76 7.93
CA MET A 123 -18.19 -4.38 9.32
C MET A 123 -18.00 -2.87 9.52
N ALA A 124 -16.93 -2.30 8.96
CA ALA A 124 -16.68 -0.86 9.06
C ALA A 124 -17.78 -0.02 8.38
N LYS A 125 -18.36 -0.48 7.27
CA LYS A 125 -19.51 0.17 6.62
C LYS A 125 -20.78 0.09 7.47
N LYS A 126 -20.96 -0.98 8.25
CA LYS A 126 -22.15 -1.20 9.10
C LYS A 126 -22.07 -0.48 10.44
N ASP A 127 -20.91 -0.53 11.09
CA ASP A 127 -20.69 0.04 12.43
C ASP A 127 -19.28 0.60 12.55
N ILE A 128 -19.08 1.76 11.95
CA ILE A 128 -17.80 2.47 11.97
C ILE A 128 -17.37 2.85 13.39
N HIS A 129 -18.32 3.12 14.30
CA HIS A 129 -18.00 3.55 15.65
C HIS A 129 -17.39 2.43 16.50
N SER A 130 -17.84 1.20 16.34
CA SER A 130 -17.23 0.03 16.98
C SER A 130 -15.86 -0.26 16.39
N CYS A 131 -15.73 -0.22 15.06
CA CYS A 131 -14.45 -0.43 14.38
C CYS A 131 -13.42 0.65 14.73
N ASP A 132 -13.82 1.92 14.81
CA ASP A 132 -12.96 3.03 15.25
C ASP A 132 -12.40 2.83 16.66
N ARG A 133 -13.23 2.32 17.57
CA ARG A 133 -12.77 2.01 18.94
C ARG A 133 -11.77 0.86 18.96
N ILE A 134 -12.08 -0.23 18.25
CA ILE A 134 -11.20 -1.40 18.16
C ILE A 134 -9.83 -1.01 17.55
N LEU A 135 -9.85 -0.23 16.47
CA LEU A 135 -8.63 0.21 15.83
C LEU A 135 -7.85 1.20 16.69
N ALA A 136 -8.53 2.11 17.39
CA ALA A 136 -7.89 3.04 18.32
C ALA A 136 -7.16 2.31 19.45
N ASP A 137 -7.77 1.28 20.04
CA ASP A 137 -7.19 0.45 21.09
C ASP A 137 -5.97 -0.33 20.57
N TYR A 138 -6.08 -0.96 19.40
CA TYR A 138 -4.95 -1.63 18.73
C TYR A 138 -3.79 -0.65 18.47
N MET A 139 -4.08 0.53 17.94
CA MET A 139 -3.07 1.54 17.65
C MET A 139 -2.42 2.07 18.92
N ASP A 140 -3.17 2.28 20.00
CA ASP A 140 -2.59 2.71 21.27
C ASP A 140 -1.59 1.69 21.81
N GLU A 141 -1.92 0.40 21.77
CA GLU A 141 -1.00 -0.68 22.16
C GLU A 141 0.23 -0.79 21.26
N LEU A 142 0.07 -0.65 19.93
CA LEU A 142 1.16 -0.68 18.97
C LEU A 142 2.13 0.49 19.19
N LEU A 143 1.58 1.68 19.43
CA LEU A 143 2.35 2.92 19.60
C LEU A 143 3.03 3.04 20.96
N LYS A 144 2.58 2.30 21.99
CA LYS A 144 3.32 2.13 23.25
C LYS A 144 4.59 1.30 23.06
N LYS A 145 4.55 0.32 22.16
CA LYS A 145 5.66 -0.61 21.90
C LYS A 145 6.69 -0.08 20.91
N HIS A 146 6.30 0.87 20.07
CA HIS A 146 7.12 1.34 18.95
C HIS A 146 7.14 2.86 18.82
N VAL A 147 8.35 3.40 18.61
CA VAL A 147 8.51 4.81 18.24
C VAL A 147 8.22 4.92 16.75
N VAL A 148 7.18 5.68 16.41
CA VAL A 148 6.68 5.84 15.04
C VAL A 148 6.72 7.32 14.66
N SER A 149 7.27 7.64 13.50
CA SER A 149 7.36 9.02 12.98
C SER A 149 6.35 9.34 11.89
N GLY A 150 5.89 8.34 11.14
CA GLY A 150 4.90 8.51 10.08
C GLY A 150 3.87 7.39 10.06
N ILE A 151 2.62 7.73 9.73
CA ILE A 151 1.52 6.77 9.58
C ILE A 151 0.78 7.10 8.29
N TYR A 152 0.62 6.11 7.44
CA TYR A 152 -0.17 6.19 6.21
C TYR A 152 -1.44 5.37 6.34
N LEU A 153 -2.56 5.97 5.94
CA LEU A 153 -3.88 5.34 5.90
C LEU A 153 -4.34 5.24 4.45
N SER A 154 -4.61 4.06 3.97
CA SER A 154 -5.00 3.77 2.59
C SER A 154 -6.15 2.76 2.52
N GLY A 155 -6.77 2.69 1.35
CA GLY A 155 -7.87 1.78 1.08
C GLY A 155 -9.25 2.41 1.34
N ALA A 156 -10.27 1.81 0.73
CA ALA A 156 -11.64 2.31 0.74
C ALA A 156 -12.21 2.52 2.16
N GLY A 157 -11.78 1.69 3.12
CA GLY A 157 -12.25 1.76 4.51
C GLY A 157 -11.87 3.06 5.20
N PHE A 158 -10.70 3.61 4.93
CA PHE A 158 -10.29 4.87 5.55
C PHE A 158 -10.92 6.12 4.92
N TYR A 159 -11.69 5.98 3.84
CA TYR A 159 -12.52 7.07 3.29
C TYR A 159 -13.88 7.18 3.95
N LEU A 160 -14.29 6.16 4.71
CA LEU A 160 -15.49 6.27 5.53
C LEU A 160 -15.30 7.34 6.60
N ASP A 161 -16.36 8.10 6.86
CA ASP A 161 -16.38 9.04 7.97
C ASP A 161 -16.57 8.27 9.28
N GLY A 162 -15.92 8.72 10.36
CA GLY A 162 -16.13 8.13 11.68
C GLY A 162 -14.88 7.66 12.42
N TRP A 163 -13.69 7.73 11.83
CA TRP A 163 -12.39 7.35 12.44
C TRP A 163 -11.87 8.39 13.46
N GLN A 164 -12.74 8.93 14.30
CA GLN A 164 -12.37 10.05 15.19
C GLN A 164 -11.41 9.62 16.31
N LYS A 165 -11.69 8.51 16.98
CA LYS A 165 -10.83 8.01 18.09
C LYS A 165 -9.49 7.53 17.58
N THR A 166 -9.48 6.79 16.47
CA THR A 166 -8.27 6.35 15.80
C THR A 166 -7.40 7.56 15.44
N LEU A 167 -7.96 8.56 14.77
CA LEU A 167 -7.23 9.78 14.40
C LEU A 167 -6.70 10.51 15.62
N GLN A 168 -7.48 10.66 16.69
CA GLN A 168 -7.02 11.26 17.95
C GLN A 168 -5.84 10.50 18.57
N THR A 169 -5.86 9.16 18.49
CA THR A 169 -4.79 8.31 19.02
C THR A 169 -3.52 8.45 18.20
N ILE A 170 -3.61 8.41 16.86
CA ILE A 170 -2.46 8.37 15.97
C ILE A 170 -1.84 9.73 15.68
N CYS A 171 -2.61 10.82 15.71
CA CYS A 171 -2.11 12.16 15.40
C CYS A 171 -1.25 12.80 16.52
N ARG A 172 -1.11 12.17 17.68
CA ARG A 172 -0.28 12.68 18.77
C ARG A 172 1.20 12.66 18.40
N ASN A 173 1.78 13.84 18.08
CA ASN A 173 3.21 14.03 17.75
C ASN A 173 3.72 13.20 16.56
N ARG A 174 2.85 12.84 15.61
CA ARG A 174 3.20 12.04 14.42
C ARG A 174 2.60 12.68 13.17
N ARG A 175 3.23 12.40 12.03
CA ARG A 175 2.68 12.80 10.73
C ARG A 175 1.76 11.69 10.23
N VAL A 176 0.49 12.04 10.00
CA VAL A 176 -0.51 11.11 9.47
C VAL A 176 -0.91 11.55 8.08
N PHE A 177 -0.85 10.63 7.13
CA PHE A 177 -1.19 10.84 5.73
C PHE A 177 -2.35 9.93 5.37
N LYS A 178 -3.35 10.50 4.72
CA LYS A 178 -4.50 9.77 4.20
C LYS A 178 -4.55 10.00 2.68
N GLY A 179 -4.60 8.92 1.91
CA GLY A 179 -4.64 9.08 0.46
C GLY A 179 -4.88 7.78 -0.30
N ASN A 180 -5.51 7.90 -1.46
CA ASN A 180 -5.79 6.78 -2.37
C ASN A 180 -4.55 6.31 -3.14
N ASN A 181 -3.50 7.13 -3.23
CA ASN A 181 -2.40 6.94 -4.17
C ASN A 181 -1.07 6.59 -3.47
N LEU A 182 -1.15 5.94 -2.30
CA LEU A 182 0.05 5.55 -1.55
C LEU A 182 0.71 4.27 -2.08
N ILE A 183 0.03 3.57 -3.01
CA ILE A 183 0.50 2.33 -3.66
C ILE A 183 0.45 2.52 -5.18
N VAL A 184 1.10 3.53 -5.68
CA VAL A 184 1.28 3.72 -7.13
C VAL A 184 2.74 3.80 -7.47
#